data_4586b2e970c52ec696bbbdb1f4cb62c2
#
_entry.id   4586b2e970c52ec696bbbdb1f4cb62c2
#
_cell.length_a   1.000
_cell.length_b   1.000
_cell.length_c   1.000
_cell.angle_alpha   90.00
_cell.angle_beta   90.00
_cell.angle_gamma   90.00
#
_symmetry.space_group_name_H-M   'P 1'
#
loop_
_entity.id
_entity.type
_entity.pdbx_description
1 polymer ?
#
loop_
_entity_poly.entity_id
_entity_poly.type
_entity_poly.pdbx_seq_one_letter_code
_entity_poly.pdbx_strand_id
1 'polypeptide(L)'
;MEGRMKGFDPKFENFPDYINGITYEIWEEESGVEKLHEYYASDVVMRTPSSIIIGNERVIAATEATLLEFPDRKLIGEDVIWSGSPEEGMLSSHRIISTATHLGDGQFGKATGKKLTYRVIADCHAINNQINDEWLTRDRGAMVRQMGWTPENFARQEIDHEGGPDKCVRPFSPSIDQPGPYKGKGNENEWGTRYSDILNRLMNSDISVIHKEYDRA
;
A
#
# COMPACT_ATOMS: atom_id res chain seq x y z
N MET A 1 -2.50 31.31 -4.90
CA MET A 1 -2.52 29.90 -4.48
C MET A 1 -3.08 28.97 -5.57
N GLU A 2 -3.27 29.48 -6.78
CA GLU A 2 -3.58 28.69 -7.97
C GLU A 2 -2.31 27.95 -8.45
N GLY A 3 -2.23 26.66 -8.27
CA GLY A 3 -1.13 25.87 -8.84
C GLY A 3 -0.70 24.65 -8.02
N ARG A 4 -0.90 24.64 -6.70
CA ARG A 4 -0.37 23.56 -5.84
C ARG A 4 -1.01 22.18 -6.08
N MET A 5 -2.27 22.14 -6.50
CA MET A 5 -3.04 20.90 -6.71
C MET A 5 -3.80 20.91 -8.04
N LYS A 6 -3.20 21.50 -9.09
CA LYS A 6 -3.83 21.57 -10.41
C LYS A 6 -4.18 20.18 -10.93
N GLY A 7 -5.42 19.97 -11.35
CA GLY A 7 -5.91 18.67 -11.84
C GLY A 7 -6.46 17.74 -10.74
N PHE A 8 -6.33 18.11 -9.47
CA PHE A 8 -6.95 17.42 -8.34
C PHE A 8 -8.23 18.13 -7.90
N ASP A 9 -9.09 17.42 -7.19
CA ASP A 9 -10.32 17.96 -6.61
C ASP A 9 -9.96 19.14 -5.69
N PRO A 10 -10.56 20.34 -5.91
CA PRO A 10 -10.23 21.55 -5.16
C PRO A 10 -10.59 21.50 -3.67
N LYS A 11 -11.33 20.48 -3.22
CA LYS A 11 -11.60 20.25 -1.79
C LYS A 11 -10.34 19.90 -1.00
N PHE A 12 -9.29 19.38 -1.68
CA PHE A 12 -8.03 19.03 -1.04
C PHE A 12 -7.03 20.18 -1.11
N GLU A 13 -6.52 20.62 0.03
CA GLU A 13 -5.60 21.74 0.13
C GLU A 13 -4.19 21.43 -0.35
N ASN A 14 -3.76 20.17 -0.20
CA ASN A 14 -2.44 19.69 -0.53
C ASN A 14 -2.46 18.17 -0.77
N PHE A 15 -1.33 17.60 -1.20
CA PHE A 15 -1.28 16.19 -1.54
C PHE A 15 -1.44 15.23 -0.34
N PRO A 16 -0.84 15.47 0.85
CA PRO A 16 -1.19 14.68 2.04
C PRO A 16 -2.69 14.72 2.39
N ASP A 17 -3.33 15.86 2.23
CA ASP A 17 -4.78 16.00 2.44
C ASP A 17 -5.58 15.18 1.42
N TYR A 18 -5.17 15.19 0.15
CA TYR A 18 -5.73 14.32 -0.87
C TYR A 18 -5.60 12.83 -0.50
N ILE A 19 -4.39 12.37 -0.16
CA ILE A 19 -4.14 10.95 0.17
C ILE A 19 -4.95 10.50 1.39
N ASN A 20 -4.97 11.29 2.46
CA ASN A 20 -5.76 10.98 3.65
C ASN A 20 -7.26 11.05 3.36
N GLY A 21 -7.69 12.08 2.62
CA GLY A 21 -9.08 12.30 2.28
C GLY A 21 -9.68 11.20 1.43
N ILE A 22 -9.03 10.80 0.33
CA ILE A 22 -9.52 9.69 -0.50
C ILE A 22 -9.48 8.37 0.26
N THR A 23 -8.50 8.16 1.14
CA THR A 23 -8.46 6.98 2.01
C THR A 23 -9.70 6.93 2.90
N TYR A 24 -10.04 8.05 3.55
CA TYR A 24 -11.23 8.13 4.38
C TYR A 24 -12.52 7.90 3.56
N GLU A 25 -12.67 8.62 2.45
CA GLU A 25 -13.86 8.55 1.61
C GLU A 25 -14.12 7.18 1.01
N ILE A 26 -13.07 6.44 0.64
CA ILE A 26 -13.22 5.10 0.04
C ILE A 26 -13.50 4.04 1.10
N TRP A 27 -12.80 4.07 2.23
CA TRP A 27 -12.81 2.93 3.14
C TRP A 27 -13.55 3.15 4.45
N GLU A 28 -14.00 4.38 4.76
CA GLU A 28 -14.67 4.69 6.02
C GLU A 28 -16.06 5.30 5.84
N GLU A 29 -16.38 5.83 4.66
CA GLU A 29 -17.74 6.31 4.37
C GLU A 29 -18.66 5.18 3.90
N GLU A 30 -19.95 5.33 4.16
CA GLU A 30 -20.97 4.42 3.64
C GLU A 30 -20.98 4.47 2.11
N SER A 31 -20.93 3.32 1.45
CA SER A 31 -20.83 3.19 -0.02
C SER A 31 -19.55 3.80 -0.63
N GLY A 32 -18.52 4.04 0.17
CA GLY A 32 -17.28 4.67 -0.28
C GLY A 32 -16.53 3.86 -1.35
N VAL A 33 -16.71 2.54 -1.43
CA VAL A 33 -16.05 1.66 -2.40
C VAL A 33 -16.32 2.10 -3.86
N GLU A 34 -17.52 2.63 -4.14
CA GLU A 34 -17.86 3.19 -5.46
C GLU A 34 -16.96 4.36 -5.87
N LYS A 35 -16.38 5.08 -4.91
CA LYS A 35 -15.42 6.18 -5.19
C LYS A 35 -14.09 5.69 -5.75
N LEU A 36 -13.81 4.40 -5.72
CA LEU A 36 -12.67 3.82 -6.43
C LEU A 36 -12.74 4.07 -7.95
N HIS A 37 -13.93 4.18 -8.53
CA HIS A 37 -14.08 4.57 -9.94
C HIS A 37 -13.64 6.02 -10.21
N GLU A 38 -13.75 6.88 -9.22
CA GLU A 38 -13.34 8.28 -9.33
C GLU A 38 -11.84 8.44 -9.08
N TYR A 39 -11.33 7.83 -7.99
CA TYR A 39 -9.98 8.05 -7.49
C TYR A 39 -8.92 7.07 -8.01
N TYR A 40 -9.32 6.00 -8.66
CA TYR A 40 -8.39 5.03 -9.24
C TYR A 40 -8.58 4.95 -10.76
N ALA A 41 -7.50 5.08 -11.49
CA ALA A 41 -7.53 4.96 -12.94
C ALA A 41 -8.07 3.59 -13.36
N SER A 42 -8.80 3.53 -14.48
CA SER A 42 -9.39 2.29 -14.98
C SER A 42 -8.36 1.19 -15.28
N ASP A 43 -7.11 1.59 -15.53
CA ASP A 43 -5.95 0.74 -15.81
C ASP A 43 -4.90 0.75 -14.69
N VAL A 44 -5.27 1.17 -13.48
CA VAL A 44 -4.37 1.22 -12.33
C VAL A 44 -3.61 -0.10 -12.14
N VAL A 45 -2.34 0.01 -11.80
CA VAL A 45 -1.50 -1.15 -11.44
C VAL A 45 -1.26 -1.15 -9.94
N MET A 46 -1.84 -2.09 -9.22
CA MET A 46 -1.62 -2.28 -7.80
C MET A 46 -0.75 -3.50 -7.57
N ARG A 47 0.35 -3.32 -6.83
CA ARG A 47 1.27 -4.40 -6.46
C ARG A 47 1.13 -4.73 -5.00
N THR A 48 1.05 -6.01 -4.72
CA THR A 48 1.08 -6.58 -3.37
C THR A 48 2.20 -7.61 -3.27
N PRO A 49 2.60 -8.04 -2.08
CA PRO A 49 3.62 -9.09 -1.94
C PRO A 49 3.30 -10.41 -2.65
N SER A 50 2.05 -10.66 -2.97
CA SER A 50 1.59 -11.92 -3.59
C SER A 50 1.09 -11.77 -5.03
N SER A 51 0.81 -10.55 -5.52
CA SER A 51 0.15 -10.39 -6.82
C SER A 51 0.31 -9.01 -7.41
N ILE A 52 0.05 -8.91 -8.72
CA ILE A 52 -0.26 -7.66 -9.43
C ILE A 52 -1.75 -7.67 -9.74
N ILE A 53 -2.43 -6.58 -9.40
CA ILE A 53 -3.84 -6.33 -9.73
C ILE A 53 -3.84 -5.22 -10.79
N ILE A 54 -4.50 -5.44 -11.92
CA ILE A 54 -4.61 -4.46 -12.99
C ILE A 54 -6.08 -4.10 -13.17
N GLY A 55 -6.36 -2.81 -13.14
CA GLY A 55 -7.68 -2.22 -13.32
C GLY A 55 -8.45 -2.02 -12.01
N ASN A 56 -9.19 -0.90 -11.96
CA ASN A 56 -9.93 -0.49 -10.75
C ASN A 56 -11.05 -1.46 -10.37
N GLU A 57 -11.69 -2.14 -11.32
CA GLU A 57 -12.70 -3.17 -11.03
C GLU A 57 -12.16 -4.30 -10.15
N ARG A 58 -10.92 -4.70 -10.39
CA ARG A 58 -10.28 -5.74 -9.56
C ARG A 58 -9.86 -5.21 -8.19
N VAL A 59 -9.51 -3.93 -8.11
CA VAL A 59 -9.25 -3.26 -6.82
C VAL A 59 -10.53 -3.17 -6.01
N ILE A 60 -11.65 -2.81 -6.64
CA ILE A 60 -12.99 -2.80 -6.03
C ILE A 60 -13.31 -4.18 -5.45
N ALA A 61 -13.25 -5.22 -6.26
CA ALA A 61 -13.54 -6.59 -5.81
C ALA A 61 -12.65 -7.04 -4.64
N ALA A 62 -11.36 -6.71 -4.66
CA ALA A 62 -10.43 -7.01 -3.56
C ALA A 62 -10.75 -6.21 -2.29
N THR A 63 -11.22 -4.97 -2.45
CA THR A 63 -11.64 -4.10 -1.34
C THR A 63 -12.92 -4.63 -0.70
N GLU A 64 -13.92 -4.99 -1.49
CA GLU A 64 -15.17 -5.58 -1.03
C GLU A 64 -14.92 -6.89 -0.26
N ALA A 65 -14.07 -7.77 -0.80
CA ALA A 65 -13.68 -9.01 -0.11
C ALA A 65 -13.01 -8.71 1.24
N THR A 66 -12.17 -7.68 1.33
CA THR A 66 -11.57 -7.26 2.59
C THR A 66 -12.59 -6.70 3.57
N LEU A 67 -13.57 -5.93 3.11
CA LEU A 67 -14.64 -5.37 3.95
C LEU A 67 -15.61 -6.45 4.44
N LEU A 68 -15.86 -7.51 3.67
CA LEU A 68 -16.64 -8.66 4.14
C LEU A 68 -15.94 -9.38 5.29
N GLU A 69 -14.62 -9.52 5.22
CA GLU A 69 -13.82 -10.17 6.26
C GLU A 69 -13.61 -9.29 7.49
N PHE A 70 -13.44 -7.96 7.28
CA PHE A 70 -13.15 -6.95 8.30
C PHE A 70 -14.11 -5.75 8.19
N PRO A 71 -15.41 -5.90 8.50
CA PRO A 71 -16.41 -4.86 8.23
C PRO A 71 -16.29 -3.61 9.11
N ASP A 72 -15.59 -3.70 10.24
CA ASP A 72 -15.34 -2.59 11.16
C ASP A 72 -13.94 -1.97 11.00
N ARG A 73 -13.25 -2.28 9.89
CA ARG A 73 -11.90 -1.79 9.65
C ARG A 73 -11.82 -0.27 9.63
N LYS A 74 -10.80 0.26 10.31
CA LYS A 74 -10.41 1.66 10.30
C LYS A 74 -9.01 1.83 9.76
N LEU A 75 -8.78 2.91 9.01
CA LEU A 75 -7.49 3.28 8.44
C LEU A 75 -7.11 4.66 8.96
N ILE A 76 -6.16 4.70 9.88
CA ILE A 76 -5.69 5.93 10.53
C ILE A 76 -4.34 6.29 9.93
N GLY A 77 -4.27 7.38 9.17
CA GLY A 77 -3.03 7.90 8.61
C GLY A 77 -2.08 8.34 9.74
N GLU A 78 -0.87 7.79 9.77
CA GLU A 78 0.17 8.21 10.72
C GLU A 78 1.07 9.27 10.09
N ASP A 79 1.39 9.13 8.79
CA ASP A 79 2.30 10.03 8.08
C ASP A 79 2.16 9.86 6.56
N VAL A 80 2.37 10.93 5.81
CA VAL A 80 2.45 10.93 4.34
C VAL A 80 3.72 11.64 3.91
N ILE A 81 4.68 10.90 3.41
CA ILE A 81 5.88 11.42 2.74
C ILE A 81 5.56 11.52 1.26
N TRP A 82 5.93 12.61 0.61
CA TRP A 82 5.57 12.82 -0.79
C TRP A 82 6.58 13.63 -1.58
N SER A 83 6.53 13.50 -2.90
CA SER A 83 7.32 14.24 -3.88
C SER A 83 6.58 14.38 -5.21
N GLY A 84 7.13 15.16 -6.13
CA GLY A 84 6.57 15.37 -7.45
C GLY A 84 5.82 16.68 -7.60
N SER A 85 5.13 16.82 -8.71
CA SER A 85 4.27 17.96 -9.03
C SER A 85 2.96 17.50 -9.67
N PRO A 86 1.88 18.32 -9.59
CA PRO A 86 0.61 17.96 -10.22
C PRO A 86 0.71 17.72 -11.74
N GLU A 87 1.64 18.37 -12.41
CA GLU A 87 1.85 18.26 -13.87
C GLU A 87 2.63 17.01 -14.27
N GLU A 88 3.58 16.58 -13.46
CA GLU A 88 4.44 15.42 -13.75
C GLU A 88 4.00 14.15 -13.04
N GLY A 89 3.07 14.28 -12.08
CA GLY A 89 2.61 13.24 -11.17
C GLY A 89 3.19 13.39 -9.76
N MET A 90 2.39 12.99 -8.80
CA MET A 90 2.68 13.05 -7.37
C MET A 90 2.93 11.65 -6.85
N LEU A 91 4.00 11.46 -6.10
CA LEU A 91 4.32 10.21 -5.39
C LEU A 91 4.09 10.39 -3.91
N SER A 92 3.44 9.42 -3.26
CA SER A 92 3.33 9.34 -1.80
C SER A 92 3.82 8.01 -1.28
N SER A 93 4.30 8.03 -0.03
CA SER A 93 4.41 6.85 0.83
C SER A 93 3.56 7.14 2.06
N HIS A 94 2.43 6.44 2.17
CA HIS A 94 1.44 6.63 3.21
C HIS A 94 1.57 5.53 4.26
N ARG A 95 1.99 5.90 5.46
CA ARG A 95 2.02 5.00 6.61
C ARG A 95 0.70 5.07 7.36
N ILE A 96 0.08 3.91 7.53
CA ILE A 96 -1.27 3.77 8.09
C ILE A 96 -1.20 2.77 9.24
N ILE A 97 -1.88 3.09 10.36
CA ILE A 97 -2.26 2.08 11.34
C ILE A 97 -3.70 1.67 11.09
N SER A 98 -3.93 0.36 10.99
CA SER A 98 -5.26 -0.19 10.80
C SER A 98 -5.72 -0.95 12.03
N THR A 99 -6.98 -0.76 12.39
CA THR A 99 -7.68 -1.57 13.40
C THR A 99 -8.85 -2.29 12.74
N ALA A 100 -9.12 -3.53 13.16
CA ALA A 100 -10.20 -4.32 12.60
C ALA A 100 -10.58 -5.46 13.56
N THR A 101 -11.77 -6.03 13.38
CA THR A 101 -12.15 -7.29 13.98
C THR A 101 -12.39 -8.34 12.88
N HIS A 102 -11.80 -9.52 12.99
CA HIS A 102 -11.98 -10.60 12.02
C HIS A 102 -13.35 -11.23 12.21
N LEU A 103 -14.39 -10.66 11.58
CA LEU A 103 -15.80 -10.99 11.74
C LEU A 103 -16.39 -11.83 10.59
N GLY A 104 -15.79 -11.77 9.41
CA GLY A 104 -16.19 -12.52 8.23
C GLY A 104 -15.20 -13.63 7.89
N ASP A 105 -15.71 -14.65 7.17
CA ASP A 105 -14.88 -15.67 6.55
C ASP A 105 -14.19 -15.04 5.31
N GLY A 106 -12.93 -15.35 5.09
CA GLY A 106 -12.19 -14.77 3.97
C GLY A 106 -10.81 -15.37 3.77
N GLN A 107 -9.87 -14.55 3.36
CA GLN A 107 -8.49 -14.94 3.08
C GLN A 107 -7.78 -15.54 4.31
N PHE A 108 -8.14 -15.10 5.51
CA PHE A 108 -7.59 -15.64 6.76
C PHE A 108 -8.40 -16.82 7.32
N GLY A 109 -9.31 -17.40 6.53
CA GLY A 109 -10.12 -18.55 6.88
C GLY A 109 -11.41 -18.17 7.60
N LYS A 110 -11.81 -18.97 8.60
CA LYS A 110 -13.03 -18.73 9.36
C LYS A 110 -12.89 -17.57 10.33
N ALA A 111 -13.95 -16.78 10.47
CA ALA A 111 -14.02 -15.66 11.40
C ALA A 111 -13.59 -16.07 12.82
N THR A 112 -12.62 -15.37 13.38
CA THR A 112 -12.06 -15.65 14.71
C THR A 112 -12.63 -14.76 15.81
N GLY A 113 -13.30 -13.67 15.46
CA GLY A 113 -13.75 -12.62 16.39
C GLY A 113 -12.61 -11.84 17.05
N LYS A 114 -11.37 -12.03 16.60
CA LYS A 114 -10.19 -11.35 17.17
C LYS A 114 -10.07 -9.93 16.68
N LYS A 115 -9.73 -9.03 17.60
CA LYS A 115 -9.36 -7.65 17.28
C LYS A 115 -7.91 -7.59 16.84
N LEU A 116 -7.65 -6.82 15.79
CA LEU A 116 -6.35 -6.68 15.16
C LEU A 116 -5.93 -5.22 15.14
N THR A 117 -4.63 -5.00 15.29
CA THR A 117 -3.97 -3.72 15.02
C THR A 117 -2.71 -4.00 14.22
N TYR A 118 -2.58 -3.42 13.04
CA TYR A 118 -1.46 -3.69 12.15
C TYR A 118 -1.13 -2.46 11.30
N ARG A 119 0.08 -2.41 10.78
CA ARG A 119 0.51 -1.35 9.88
C ARG A 119 0.31 -1.72 8.41
N VAL A 120 0.07 -0.67 7.64
CA VAL A 120 -0.01 -0.71 6.19
C VAL A 120 0.90 0.39 5.65
N ILE A 121 1.59 0.11 4.56
CA ILE A 121 2.26 1.11 3.73
C ILE A 121 1.61 1.05 2.35
N ALA A 122 1.19 2.20 1.86
CA ALA A 122 0.69 2.39 0.51
C ALA A 122 1.54 3.46 -0.18
N ASP A 123 2.32 3.03 -1.18
CA ASP A 123 3.07 3.95 -2.03
C ASP A 123 2.26 4.17 -3.31
N CYS A 124 1.82 5.40 -3.54
CA CYS A 124 0.91 5.73 -4.63
C CYS A 124 1.52 6.75 -5.58
N HIS A 125 1.31 6.56 -6.88
CA HIS A 125 1.48 7.61 -7.88
C HIS A 125 0.10 8.12 -8.28
N ALA A 126 -0.09 9.45 -8.21
CA ALA A 126 -1.34 10.12 -8.56
C ALA A 126 -1.13 11.25 -9.55
N ILE A 127 -2.03 11.35 -10.52
CA ILE A 127 -2.10 12.44 -11.49
C ILE A 127 -3.56 12.66 -11.90
N ASN A 128 -3.96 13.90 -12.14
CA ASN A 128 -5.32 14.23 -12.56
C ASN A 128 -6.40 13.63 -11.65
N ASN A 129 -6.21 13.75 -10.34
CA ASN A 129 -7.12 13.25 -9.30
C ASN A 129 -7.24 11.72 -9.23
N GLN A 130 -6.37 10.96 -9.88
CA GLN A 130 -6.44 9.49 -9.90
C GLN A 130 -5.12 8.84 -9.51
N ILE A 131 -5.21 7.80 -8.70
CA ILE A 131 -4.14 6.84 -8.45
C ILE A 131 -4.03 5.93 -9.69
N ASN A 132 -2.88 5.88 -10.31
CA ASN A 132 -2.63 5.02 -11.48
C ASN A 132 -1.56 3.96 -11.26
N ASP A 133 -0.85 4.04 -10.12
CA ASP A 133 0.12 3.02 -9.69
C ASP A 133 0.14 2.97 -8.17
N GLU A 134 0.16 1.76 -7.59
CA GLU A 134 0.17 1.57 -6.16
C GLU A 134 1.02 0.37 -5.75
N TRP A 135 1.80 0.52 -4.69
CA TRP A 135 2.42 -0.56 -3.94
C TRP A 135 1.78 -0.66 -2.56
N LEU A 136 1.17 -1.79 -2.26
CA LEU A 136 0.42 -1.99 -1.03
C LEU A 136 0.99 -3.15 -0.21
N THR A 137 1.51 -2.84 0.98
CA THR A 137 2.04 -3.82 1.91
C THR A 137 1.32 -3.73 3.25
N ARG A 138 0.79 -4.85 3.72
CA ARG A 138 0.18 -4.99 5.06
C ARG A 138 1.05 -5.90 5.92
N ASP A 139 1.16 -5.62 7.22
CA ASP A 139 1.83 -6.53 8.16
C ASP A 139 0.94 -7.77 8.42
N ARG A 140 0.92 -8.67 7.42
CA ARG A 140 0.18 -9.94 7.52
C ARG A 140 0.69 -10.82 8.67
N GLY A 141 1.98 -10.74 8.97
CA GLY A 141 2.58 -11.47 10.07
C GLY A 141 1.99 -11.05 11.42
N ALA A 142 1.81 -9.73 11.64
CA ALA A 142 1.14 -9.23 12.84
C ALA A 142 -0.33 -9.67 12.90
N MET A 143 -1.07 -9.59 11.78
CA MET A 143 -2.46 -10.02 11.70
C MET A 143 -2.61 -11.49 12.08
N VAL A 144 -1.83 -12.36 11.46
CA VAL A 144 -1.85 -13.82 11.67
C VAL A 144 -1.56 -14.16 13.14
N ARG A 145 -0.51 -13.55 13.74
CA ARG A 145 -0.18 -13.78 15.15
C ARG A 145 -1.29 -13.35 16.10
N GLN A 146 -1.93 -12.21 15.84
CA GLN A 146 -3.04 -11.72 16.66
C GLN A 146 -4.29 -12.60 16.54
N MET A 147 -4.48 -13.25 15.39
CA MET A 147 -5.52 -14.28 15.23
C MET A 147 -5.22 -15.60 15.95
N GLY A 148 -3.99 -15.76 16.45
CA GLY A 148 -3.58 -16.93 17.23
C GLY A 148 -2.83 -17.99 16.43
N TRP A 149 -2.30 -17.65 15.27
CA TRP A 149 -1.57 -18.58 14.39
C TRP A 149 -0.08 -18.23 14.39
N THR A 150 0.75 -19.19 14.00
CA THR A 150 2.10 -18.87 13.59
C THR A 150 2.13 -18.57 12.09
N PRO A 151 2.98 -17.67 11.61
CA PRO A 151 3.11 -17.39 10.18
C PRO A 151 3.40 -18.65 9.35
N GLU A 152 4.18 -19.58 9.87
CA GLU A 152 4.54 -20.84 9.20
C GLU A 152 3.34 -21.77 9.04
N ASN A 153 2.51 -21.90 10.09
CA ASN A 153 1.30 -22.73 10.04
C ASN A 153 0.27 -22.13 9.10
N PHE A 154 0.10 -20.80 9.15
CA PHE A 154 -0.79 -20.10 8.24
C PHE A 154 -0.34 -20.28 6.78
N ALA A 155 0.94 -20.03 6.47
CA ALA A 155 1.48 -20.21 5.12
C ALA A 155 1.31 -21.64 4.59
N ARG A 156 1.50 -22.66 5.43
CA ARG A 156 1.24 -24.05 5.04
C ARG A 156 -0.22 -24.29 4.69
N GLN A 157 -1.14 -23.76 5.47
CA GLN A 157 -2.57 -23.90 5.18
C GLN A 157 -2.98 -23.18 3.92
N GLU A 158 -2.43 -21.98 3.64
CA GLU A 158 -2.65 -21.29 2.37
C GLU A 158 -2.15 -22.14 1.18
N ILE A 159 -0.93 -22.66 1.27
CA ILE A 159 -0.35 -23.53 0.23
C ILE A 159 -1.23 -24.77 -0.01
N ASP A 160 -1.67 -25.42 1.06
CA ASP A 160 -2.52 -26.61 0.95
C ASP A 160 -3.89 -26.28 0.34
N HIS A 161 -4.50 -25.14 0.75
CA HIS A 161 -5.78 -24.67 0.22
C HIS A 161 -5.68 -24.29 -1.27
N GLU A 162 -4.56 -23.75 -1.72
CA GLU A 162 -4.29 -23.41 -3.13
C GLU A 162 -3.93 -24.63 -3.99
N GLY A 163 -3.87 -25.84 -3.41
CA GLY A 163 -3.64 -27.09 -4.13
C GLY A 163 -2.20 -27.62 -4.05
N GLY A 164 -1.44 -27.15 -3.08
CA GLY A 164 -0.10 -27.60 -2.77
C GLY A 164 1.03 -26.76 -3.40
N PRO A 165 2.29 -27.08 -3.10
CA PRO A 165 3.45 -26.25 -3.47
C PRO A 165 3.66 -26.08 -4.98
N ASP A 166 3.13 -26.95 -5.80
CA ASP A 166 3.26 -26.87 -7.27
C ASP A 166 2.19 -25.95 -7.90
N LYS A 167 1.10 -25.66 -7.18
CA LYS A 167 -0.04 -24.86 -7.67
C LYS A 167 -0.24 -23.55 -6.93
N CYS A 168 0.34 -23.39 -5.74
CA CYS A 168 0.14 -22.20 -4.92
C CYS A 168 0.66 -20.93 -5.62
N VAL A 169 0.06 -19.81 -5.27
CA VAL A 169 0.47 -18.48 -5.73
C VAL A 169 1.94 -18.25 -5.37
N ARG A 170 2.72 -17.82 -6.35
CA ARG A 170 4.11 -17.45 -6.13
C ARG A 170 4.19 -16.03 -5.61
N PRO A 171 5.13 -15.72 -4.71
CA PRO A 171 5.38 -14.35 -4.30
C PRO A 171 5.67 -13.46 -5.50
N PHE A 172 5.31 -12.18 -5.37
CA PHE A 172 5.68 -11.16 -6.33
C PHE A 172 7.19 -11.19 -6.59
N SER A 173 7.57 -11.05 -7.85
CA SER A 173 8.97 -10.97 -8.26
C SER A 173 9.13 -9.92 -9.36
N PRO A 174 10.33 -9.33 -9.52
CA PRO A 174 10.57 -8.35 -10.59
C PRO A 174 10.27 -8.84 -12.00
N SER A 175 10.29 -10.16 -12.22
CA SER A 175 10.03 -10.76 -13.54
C SER A 175 8.57 -10.66 -14.00
N ILE A 176 7.65 -10.43 -13.09
CA ILE A 176 6.21 -10.25 -13.39
C ILE A 176 5.77 -8.79 -13.27
N ASP A 177 6.69 -7.90 -12.89
CA ASP A 177 6.39 -6.47 -12.72
C ASP A 177 6.23 -5.77 -14.06
N GLN A 178 5.56 -4.62 -14.00
CA GLN A 178 5.37 -3.71 -15.12
C GLN A 178 6.07 -2.38 -14.81
N PRO A 179 6.59 -1.66 -15.83
CA PRO A 179 7.11 -0.32 -15.62
C PRO A 179 6.05 0.58 -14.98
N GLY A 180 6.41 1.26 -13.89
CA GLY A 180 5.56 2.29 -13.30
C GLY A 180 5.49 3.55 -14.17
N PRO A 181 4.50 4.42 -13.93
CA PRO A 181 4.28 5.65 -14.70
C PRO A 181 5.30 6.75 -14.38
N TYR A 182 5.99 6.63 -13.27
CA TYR A 182 6.91 7.67 -12.79
C TYR A 182 8.31 7.53 -13.41
N LYS A 183 8.81 8.68 -13.83
CA LYS A 183 10.20 8.82 -14.24
C LYS A 183 10.94 9.48 -13.08
N GLY A 184 11.50 8.65 -12.19
CA GLY A 184 12.20 9.15 -11.02
C GLY A 184 13.37 10.06 -11.42
N LYS A 185 13.27 11.34 -11.11
CA LYS A 185 14.45 12.17 -10.89
C LYS A 185 14.77 12.06 -9.42
N GLY A 186 15.98 11.62 -9.10
CA GLY A 186 16.46 11.63 -7.72
C GLY A 186 16.39 13.05 -7.15
N ASN A 187 16.22 13.17 -5.87
CA ASN A 187 16.31 14.45 -5.19
C ASN A 187 17.78 14.91 -5.20
N GLU A 188 18.08 15.98 -5.94
CA GLU A 188 19.43 16.52 -6.12
C GLU A 188 19.91 17.38 -4.93
N ASN A 189 19.08 17.56 -3.89
CA ASN A 189 19.54 18.24 -2.69
C ASN A 189 20.52 17.38 -1.88
N GLU A 190 21.19 17.99 -0.91
CA GLU A 190 22.20 17.32 -0.07
C GLU A 190 21.69 16.02 0.57
N TRP A 191 20.48 16.02 1.10
CA TRP A 191 19.88 14.86 1.77
C TRP A 191 19.52 13.74 0.82
N GLY A 192 18.96 14.07 -0.34
CA GLY A 192 18.65 13.10 -1.39
C GLY A 192 19.91 12.44 -1.94
N THR A 193 20.96 13.22 -2.19
CA THR A 193 22.26 12.72 -2.62
C THR A 193 22.89 11.80 -1.58
N ARG A 194 22.88 12.21 -0.30
CA ARG A 194 23.38 11.37 0.80
C ARG A 194 22.59 10.06 0.93
N TYR A 195 21.27 10.11 0.86
CA TYR A 195 20.45 8.93 0.94
C TYR A 195 20.68 7.97 -0.23
N SER A 196 20.82 8.50 -1.44
CA SER A 196 21.18 7.73 -2.63
C SER A 196 22.54 7.02 -2.47
N ASP A 197 23.56 7.71 -1.92
CA ASP A 197 24.86 7.10 -1.62
C ASP A 197 24.73 5.96 -0.59
N ILE A 198 23.95 6.16 0.48
CA ILE A 198 23.66 5.13 1.49
C ILE A 198 23.09 3.89 0.83
N LEU A 199 22.05 4.05 0.00
CA LEU A 199 21.41 2.93 -0.70
C LEU A 199 22.37 2.22 -1.65
N ASN A 200 23.15 2.97 -2.44
CA ASN A 200 24.13 2.39 -3.34
C ASN A 200 25.20 1.58 -2.60
N ARG A 201 25.65 2.04 -1.46
CA ARG A 201 26.61 1.33 -0.62
C ARG A 201 26.02 0.06 -0.04
N LEU A 202 24.77 0.10 0.46
CA LEU A 202 24.04 -1.08 0.93
C LEU A 202 23.86 -2.12 -0.18
N MET A 203 23.48 -1.69 -1.38
CA MET A 203 23.33 -2.56 -2.55
C MET A 203 24.67 -3.23 -2.96
N ASN A 204 25.80 -2.58 -2.67
CA ASN A 204 27.14 -3.14 -2.87
C ASN A 204 27.69 -3.86 -1.63
N SER A 205 26.83 -4.25 -0.71
CA SER A 205 27.16 -5.01 0.52
C SER A 205 28.05 -4.27 1.54
N ASP A 206 28.14 -2.93 1.45
CA ASP A 206 28.81 -2.12 2.48
C ASP A 206 27.86 -1.86 3.65
N ILE A 207 27.73 -2.86 4.52
CA ILE A 207 26.88 -2.77 5.72
C ILE A 207 27.43 -1.79 6.78
N SER A 208 28.68 -1.33 6.65
CA SER A 208 29.26 -0.36 7.59
C SER A 208 28.51 0.97 7.59
N VAL A 209 27.82 1.28 6.50
CA VAL A 209 27.00 2.48 6.36
C VAL A 209 25.87 2.53 7.40
N ILE A 210 25.31 1.37 7.79
CA ILE A 210 24.25 1.30 8.80
C ILE A 210 24.73 1.89 10.13
N HIS A 211 25.97 1.62 10.51
CA HIS A 211 26.54 2.11 11.77
C HIS A 211 26.93 3.60 11.74
N LYS A 212 27.12 4.16 10.56
CA LYS A 212 27.59 5.53 10.38
C LYS A 212 26.46 6.52 10.11
N GLU A 213 25.44 6.07 9.38
CA GLU A 213 24.43 6.94 8.82
C GLU A 213 23.04 6.81 9.49
N TYR A 214 22.80 5.70 10.22
CA TYR A 214 21.54 5.51 10.94
C TYR A 214 21.76 5.72 12.44
N ASP A 215 20.82 6.42 13.06
CA ASP A 215 20.81 6.62 14.51
C ASP A 215 20.61 5.30 15.24
N ARG A 216 21.24 5.19 16.39
CA ARG A 216 21.09 4.05 17.30
C ARG A 216 20.16 4.48 18.43
N ALA A 217 18.87 4.64 18.11
CA ALA A 217 17.89 4.89 19.15
C ALA A 217 17.69 3.68 20.09
#